data_d958d82b36437be9ca10c6aaec0c8c3e
#
_entry.id   d958d82b36437be9ca10c6aaec0c8c3e
#
_cell.length_a   1.000
_cell.length_b   1.000
_cell.length_c   1.000
_cell.angle_alpha   90.00
_cell.angle_beta   90.00
_cell.angle_gamma   90.00
#
_symmetry.space_group_name_H-M   'P 1'
#
loop_
_entity.id
_entity.type
_entity.pdbx_description
1 polymer ?
#
loop_
_entity_poly.entity_id
_entity_poly.type
_entity_poly.pdbx_seq_one_letter_code
_entity_poly.pdbx_strand_id
1 'polypeptide(L)'
;MKIEYDHSKIEKDIQSKWNESNAFTAKIDNKKPKYYCLSMLPYPSGNLHMGHVRNYAIGDAVSRYKRLKGFNVLQPMGWDAFGLPAENAAKGKNIHPKDWTEKNIENMREQLKSLGFSYDWSKELNTSDVSYYKFEQELFLKFYERGLAYRKKSLVNWDPVDETVLANEQVIDGKGWRTGAEVELKEIDTWFLKITDYADELEESLATIDWPENVINMQKNWIGKSKGVEIKFTTDTNKEIKAFTTRPDTLFGVTFFGISLNHPIVNEISKNNKDLIEFLSEVKKISSAEADLAKAEKLGYKTELNIIHPITGEKIPIWIINYVLMDYGTGAIMGVPGHDERDFEFAQKYEIPITRVIDS
;
A
#
# COMPACT_ATOMS: atom_id res chain seq x y z
N MET A 1 -61.07 -13.00 3.90
CA MET A 1 -60.23 -11.82 3.71
C MET A 1 -58.84 -12.27 3.25
N LYS A 2 -58.45 -11.93 2.00
CA LYS A 2 -57.02 -12.05 1.63
C LYS A 2 -56.31 -10.90 2.35
N ILE A 3 -55.47 -11.23 3.31
CA ILE A 3 -54.57 -10.25 3.92
C ILE A 3 -53.53 -9.94 2.85
N GLU A 4 -53.65 -8.78 2.24
CA GLU A 4 -52.66 -8.30 1.28
C GLU A 4 -51.42 -7.90 2.08
N TYR A 5 -50.26 -8.48 1.75
CA TYR A 5 -49.00 -8.18 2.40
C TYR A 5 -48.51 -6.80 1.94
N ASP A 6 -48.71 -5.78 2.78
CA ASP A 6 -48.19 -4.43 2.58
C ASP A 6 -46.80 -4.30 3.24
N HIS A 7 -45.76 -4.59 2.50
CA HIS A 7 -44.39 -4.54 2.98
C HIS A 7 -44.01 -3.16 3.52
N SER A 8 -44.41 -2.09 2.82
CA SER A 8 -44.02 -0.71 3.20
C SER A 8 -44.55 -0.32 4.58
N LYS A 9 -45.75 -0.78 4.94
CA LYS A 9 -46.35 -0.52 6.26
C LYS A 9 -45.74 -1.43 7.32
N ILE A 10 -45.67 -2.74 7.03
CA ILE A 10 -45.18 -3.74 7.98
C ILE A 10 -43.74 -3.48 8.38
N GLU A 11 -42.85 -3.18 7.40
CA GLU A 11 -41.46 -2.89 7.66
C GLU A 11 -41.27 -1.69 8.57
N LYS A 12 -41.99 -0.58 8.30
CA LYS A 12 -41.97 0.61 9.17
C LYS A 12 -42.43 0.32 10.59
N ASP A 13 -43.54 -0.39 10.76
CA ASP A 13 -44.10 -0.73 12.05
C ASP A 13 -43.12 -1.63 12.86
N ILE A 14 -42.48 -2.58 12.18
CA ILE A 14 -41.51 -3.47 12.85
C ILE A 14 -40.22 -2.73 13.22
N GLN A 15 -39.69 -1.91 12.33
CA GLN A 15 -38.50 -1.10 12.63
C GLN A 15 -38.74 -0.13 13.79
N SER A 16 -39.93 0.49 13.87
CA SER A 16 -40.32 1.31 15.03
C SER A 16 -40.25 0.51 16.32
N LYS A 17 -40.87 -0.68 16.33
CA LYS A 17 -40.84 -1.57 17.52
C LYS A 17 -39.42 -1.98 17.91
N TRP A 18 -38.54 -2.26 16.96
CA TRP A 18 -37.13 -2.57 17.24
C TRP A 18 -36.38 -1.39 17.86
N ASN A 19 -36.64 -0.18 17.39
CA ASN A 19 -36.04 1.03 17.94
C ASN A 19 -36.53 1.31 19.34
N GLU A 20 -37.84 1.25 19.58
CA GLU A 20 -38.49 1.48 20.91
C GLU A 20 -37.99 0.46 21.95
N SER A 21 -37.84 -0.79 21.56
CA SER A 21 -37.37 -1.87 22.45
C SER A 21 -35.85 -1.97 22.57
N ASN A 22 -35.08 -1.18 21.83
CA ASN A 22 -33.61 -1.33 21.71
C ASN A 22 -33.20 -2.77 21.39
N ALA A 23 -33.91 -3.40 20.44
CA ALA A 23 -33.85 -4.83 20.17
C ALA A 23 -32.43 -5.34 19.83
N PHE A 24 -31.56 -4.48 19.27
CA PHE A 24 -30.23 -4.86 18.82
C PHE A 24 -29.10 -4.29 19.66
N THR A 25 -29.42 -3.57 20.73
CA THR A 25 -28.41 -3.00 21.63
C THR A 25 -27.70 -4.10 22.41
N ALA A 26 -26.38 -4.17 22.27
CA ALA A 26 -25.55 -5.10 23.01
C ALA A 26 -25.41 -4.65 24.47
N LYS A 27 -25.66 -5.57 25.43
CA LYS A 27 -25.54 -5.33 26.85
C LYS A 27 -24.38 -6.17 27.39
N ILE A 28 -23.67 -5.66 28.39
CA ILE A 28 -22.66 -6.47 29.08
C ILE A 28 -23.39 -7.62 29.82
N ASP A 29 -23.19 -8.84 29.29
CA ASP A 29 -23.77 -10.06 29.86
C ASP A 29 -22.74 -11.19 29.82
N ASN A 30 -22.15 -11.51 30.96
CA ASN A 30 -21.11 -12.55 31.05
C ASN A 30 -21.68 -13.98 31.02
N LYS A 31 -23.03 -14.14 31.03
CA LYS A 31 -23.69 -15.46 30.95
C LYS A 31 -23.90 -15.93 29.52
N LYS A 32 -23.80 -15.04 28.54
CA LYS A 32 -23.97 -15.36 27.12
C LYS A 32 -22.65 -15.38 26.41
N PRO A 33 -22.44 -16.31 25.48
CA PRO A 33 -21.27 -16.27 24.60
C PRO A 33 -21.27 -14.97 23.78
N LYS A 34 -20.12 -14.34 23.67
CA LYS A 34 -19.96 -13.07 22.93
C LYS A 34 -19.76 -13.33 21.45
N TYR A 35 -20.30 -12.46 20.63
CA TYR A 35 -20.01 -12.43 19.20
C TYR A 35 -19.86 -10.99 18.71
N TYR A 36 -18.73 -10.70 18.09
CA TYR A 36 -18.44 -9.39 17.49
C TYR A 36 -18.55 -9.51 15.98
N CYS A 37 -19.45 -8.77 15.37
CA CYS A 37 -19.62 -8.72 13.92
C CYS A 37 -19.31 -7.30 13.42
N LEU A 38 -18.14 -7.13 12.86
CA LEU A 38 -17.73 -5.86 12.27
C LEU A 38 -17.79 -5.97 10.74
N SER A 39 -18.55 -5.08 10.13
CA SER A 39 -18.50 -4.81 8.70
C SER A 39 -17.62 -3.58 8.44
N MET A 40 -17.04 -3.49 7.25
CA MET A 40 -16.25 -2.34 6.85
C MET A 40 -17.07 -1.05 6.96
N LEU A 41 -16.52 -0.04 7.64
CA LEU A 41 -17.17 1.26 7.77
C LEU A 41 -17.19 1.98 6.42
N PRO A 42 -18.36 2.52 5.98
CA PRO A 42 -18.44 3.21 4.70
C PRO A 42 -17.82 4.60 4.75
N TYR A 43 -17.30 5.05 3.60
CA TYR A 43 -16.97 6.45 3.38
C TYR A 43 -18.24 7.26 3.15
N PRO A 44 -18.49 8.34 3.91
CA PRO A 44 -19.67 9.17 3.75
C PRO A 44 -19.51 10.19 2.60
N SER A 45 -19.32 9.69 1.37
CA SER A 45 -19.06 10.52 0.18
C SER A 45 -20.29 10.70 -0.72
N GLY A 46 -21.43 10.12 -0.38
CA GLY A 46 -22.65 10.21 -1.18
C GLY A 46 -23.78 9.31 -0.68
N ASN A 47 -24.46 8.65 -1.60
CA ASN A 47 -25.51 7.67 -1.29
C ASN A 47 -24.95 6.26 -1.17
N LEU A 48 -25.71 5.38 -0.49
CA LEU A 48 -25.45 3.95 -0.56
C LEU A 48 -25.64 3.43 -2.00
N HIS A 49 -24.89 2.41 -2.34
CA HIS A 49 -25.04 1.66 -3.57
C HIS A 49 -25.10 0.14 -3.28
N MET A 50 -25.39 -0.67 -4.29
CA MET A 50 -25.57 -2.12 -4.13
C MET A 50 -24.35 -2.83 -3.52
N GLY A 51 -23.14 -2.31 -3.69
CA GLY A 51 -21.96 -2.82 -3.03
C GLY A 51 -22.03 -2.70 -1.51
N HIS A 52 -22.53 -1.59 -0.99
CA HIS A 52 -22.81 -1.41 0.44
C HIS A 52 -23.87 -2.39 0.93
N VAL A 53 -24.98 -2.52 0.19
CA VAL A 53 -26.06 -3.45 0.56
C VAL A 53 -25.54 -4.88 0.64
N ARG A 54 -24.75 -5.34 -0.34
CA ARG A 54 -24.13 -6.66 -0.35
C ARG A 54 -23.25 -6.87 0.87
N ASN A 55 -22.35 -5.92 1.16
CA ASN A 55 -21.43 -6.04 2.28
C ASN A 55 -22.18 -6.13 3.63
N TYR A 56 -23.15 -5.26 3.84
CA TYR A 56 -23.84 -5.16 5.15
C TYR A 56 -24.91 -6.22 5.34
N ALA A 57 -25.56 -6.70 4.28
CA ALA A 57 -26.53 -7.79 4.36
C ALA A 57 -25.89 -9.11 4.82
N ILE A 58 -24.64 -9.39 4.41
CA ILE A 58 -23.91 -10.58 4.85
C ILE A 58 -23.66 -10.52 6.37
N GLY A 59 -23.11 -9.40 6.87
CA GLY A 59 -22.88 -9.20 8.30
C GLY A 59 -24.17 -9.23 9.11
N ASP A 60 -25.25 -8.65 8.59
CA ASP A 60 -26.56 -8.66 9.26
C ASP A 60 -27.15 -10.06 9.37
N ALA A 61 -27.08 -10.86 8.31
CA ALA A 61 -27.53 -12.25 8.31
C ALA A 61 -26.79 -13.08 9.38
N VAL A 62 -25.46 -12.94 9.46
CA VAL A 62 -24.64 -13.61 10.47
C VAL A 62 -25.03 -13.15 11.88
N SER A 63 -25.18 -11.85 12.10
CA SER A 63 -25.55 -11.27 13.40
C SER A 63 -26.92 -11.75 13.87
N ARG A 64 -27.91 -11.76 12.99
CA ARG A 64 -29.26 -12.29 13.31
C ARG A 64 -29.19 -13.77 13.65
N TYR A 65 -28.49 -14.57 12.87
CA TYR A 65 -28.31 -16.00 13.16
C TYR A 65 -27.66 -16.22 14.53
N LYS A 66 -26.61 -15.47 14.86
CA LYS A 66 -25.94 -15.58 16.18
C LYS A 66 -26.85 -15.18 17.32
N ARG A 67 -27.67 -14.10 17.18
CA ARG A 67 -28.67 -13.73 18.17
C ARG A 67 -29.71 -14.83 18.40
N LEU A 68 -30.20 -15.46 17.31
CA LEU A 68 -31.12 -16.59 17.41
C LEU A 68 -30.49 -17.81 18.12
N LYS A 69 -29.18 -17.98 18.03
CA LYS A 69 -28.43 -19.00 18.77
C LYS A 69 -28.10 -18.61 20.21
N GLY A 70 -28.61 -17.48 20.71
CA GLY A 70 -28.42 -17.05 22.08
C GLY A 70 -27.14 -16.28 22.40
N PHE A 71 -26.35 -15.91 21.38
CA PHE A 71 -25.16 -15.09 21.57
C PHE A 71 -25.52 -13.65 21.94
N ASN A 72 -24.66 -13.01 22.72
CA ASN A 72 -24.63 -11.58 22.89
C ASN A 72 -23.83 -10.95 21.75
N VAL A 73 -24.53 -10.37 20.78
CA VAL A 73 -23.93 -9.86 19.54
C VAL A 73 -23.73 -8.36 19.61
N LEU A 74 -22.49 -7.92 19.44
CA LEU A 74 -22.15 -6.54 19.15
C LEU A 74 -21.95 -6.39 17.64
N GLN A 75 -22.80 -5.60 16.99
CA GLN A 75 -22.70 -5.21 15.59
C GLN A 75 -22.77 -3.68 15.49
N PRO A 76 -21.63 -2.97 15.61
CA PRO A 76 -21.59 -1.53 15.50
C PRO A 76 -21.69 -1.05 14.05
N MET A 77 -22.03 0.21 13.87
CA MET A 77 -21.88 0.95 12.63
C MET A 77 -21.04 2.20 12.89
N GLY A 78 -20.34 2.66 11.86
CA GLY A 78 -19.57 3.89 11.93
C GLY A 78 -19.28 4.42 10.53
N TRP A 79 -18.55 5.53 10.50
CA TRP A 79 -18.25 6.29 9.29
C TRP A 79 -16.73 6.47 9.19
N ASP A 80 -16.15 5.95 8.13
CA ASP A 80 -14.76 6.24 7.77
C ASP A 80 -14.73 7.60 7.07
N ALA A 81 -14.62 8.66 7.88
CA ALA A 81 -14.99 10.00 7.47
C ALA A 81 -13.79 10.90 7.10
N PHE A 82 -12.55 10.44 7.32
CA PHE A 82 -11.36 11.12 6.84
C PHE A 82 -11.04 10.71 5.40
N GLY A 83 -10.36 11.60 4.68
CA GLY A 83 -9.72 11.28 3.43
C GLY A 83 -10.17 12.09 2.22
N LEU A 84 -9.39 12.00 1.16
CA LEU A 84 -9.52 12.75 -0.08
C LEU A 84 -10.88 12.61 -0.79
N PRO A 85 -11.57 11.44 -0.80
CA PRO A 85 -12.86 11.35 -1.49
C PRO A 85 -13.91 12.33 -0.99
N ALA A 86 -14.03 12.50 0.33
CA ALA A 86 -14.98 13.44 0.93
C ALA A 86 -14.56 14.90 0.69
N GLU A 87 -13.27 15.21 0.85
CA GLU A 87 -12.71 16.55 0.60
C GLU A 87 -12.89 16.97 -0.85
N ASN A 88 -12.66 16.07 -1.81
CA ASN A 88 -12.81 16.34 -3.23
C ASN A 88 -14.25 16.59 -3.64
N ALA A 89 -15.17 15.78 -3.12
CA ALA A 89 -16.60 15.97 -3.37
C ALA A 89 -17.07 17.32 -2.80
N ALA A 90 -16.57 17.74 -1.64
CA ALA A 90 -16.84 19.03 -1.04
C ALA A 90 -16.24 20.18 -1.84
N LYS A 91 -14.98 20.06 -2.27
CA LYS A 91 -14.29 21.06 -3.13
C LYS A 91 -15.05 21.27 -4.45
N GLY A 92 -15.45 20.19 -5.13
CA GLY A 92 -16.21 20.27 -6.37
C GLY A 92 -17.60 20.92 -6.24
N LYS A 93 -18.15 21.00 -5.01
CA LYS A 93 -19.43 21.63 -4.69
C LYS A 93 -19.29 22.97 -3.97
N ASN A 94 -18.06 23.41 -3.72
CA ASN A 94 -17.76 24.63 -2.94
C ASN A 94 -18.43 24.64 -1.55
N ILE A 95 -18.39 23.51 -0.86
CA ILE A 95 -18.95 23.31 0.48
C ILE A 95 -17.79 22.91 1.41
N HIS A 96 -17.87 23.28 2.69
CA HIS A 96 -16.86 22.84 3.66
C HIS A 96 -16.90 21.31 3.82
N PRO A 97 -15.75 20.58 3.83
CA PRO A 97 -15.71 19.11 3.92
C PRO A 97 -16.49 18.56 5.12
N LYS A 98 -16.44 19.22 6.28
CA LYS A 98 -17.18 18.81 7.47
C LYS A 98 -18.68 18.79 7.21
N ASP A 99 -19.23 19.88 6.69
CA ASP A 99 -20.68 20.01 6.46
C ASP A 99 -21.18 19.00 5.41
N TRP A 100 -20.36 18.79 4.38
CA TRP A 100 -20.62 17.78 3.36
C TRP A 100 -20.64 16.37 3.95
N THR A 101 -19.66 16.05 4.79
CA THR A 101 -19.52 14.74 5.44
C THR A 101 -20.67 14.47 6.40
N GLU A 102 -21.01 15.42 7.27
CA GLU A 102 -22.10 15.32 8.22
C GLU A 102 -23.44 15.07 7.52
N LYS A 103 -23.72 15.83 6.46
CA LYS A 103 -24.93 15.65 5.64
C LYS A 103 -25.00 14.26 4.99
N ASN A 104 -23.89 13.76 4.49
CA ASN A 104 -23.85 12.41 3.90
C ASN A 104 -24.02 11.33 4.95
N ILE A 105 -23.42 11.47 6.12
CA ILE A 105 -23.61 10.55 7.26
C ILE A 105 -25.11 10.47 7.62
N GLU A 106 -25.78 11.59 7.74
CA GLU A 106 -27.20 11.64 8.05
C GLU A 106 -28.04 10.91 7.00
N ASN A 107 -27.81 11.20 5.72
CA ASN A 107 -28.50 10.57 4.61
C ASN A 107 -28.22 9.05 4.56
N MET A 108 -26.96 8.63 4.64
CA MET A 108 -26.61 7.20 4.59
C MET A 108 -27.12 6.44 5.82
N ARG A 109 -27.15 7.08 6.99
CA ARG A 109 -27.74 6.50 8.20
C ARG A 109 -29.22 6.18 8.00
N GLU A 110 -29.99 7.10 7.44
CA GLU A 110 -31.42 6.87 7.14
C GLU A 110 -31.59 5.77 6.10
N GLN A 111 -30.75 5.72 5.07
CA GLN A 111 -30.77 4.64 4.09
C GLN A 111 -30.46 3.27 4.74
N LEU A 112 -29.45 3.17 5.60
CA LEU A 112 -29.12 1.93 6.32
C LEU A 112 -30.24 1.49 7.26
N LYS A 113 -30.88 2.43 7.96
CA LYS A 113 -32.04 2.14 8.82
C LYS A 113 -33.21 1.62 8.00
N SER A 114 -33.47 2.21 6.82
CA SER A 114 -34.57 1.77 5.96
C SER A 114 -34.40 0.34 5.44
N LEU A 115 -33.15 -0.15 5.34
CA LEU A 115 -32.85 -1.54 5.01
C LEU A 115 -33.12 -2.51 6.17
N GLY A 116 -33.42 -2.00 7.37
CA GLY A 116 -33.78 -2.79 8.53
C GLY A 116 -32.64 -3.63 9.11
N PHE A 117 -31.37 -3.24 8.92
CA PHE A 117 -30.23 -3.94 9.48
C PHE A 117 -30.20 -3.87 11.02
N SER A 118 -29.66 -4.93 11.63
CA SER A 118 -29.66 -5.11 13.09
C SER A 118 -28.46 -4.49 13.79
N TYR A 119 -28.06 -3.28 13.37
CA TYR A 119 -26.96 -2.55 14.00
C TYR A 119 -27.33 -2.05 15.41
N ASP A 120 -26.32 -2.03 16.27
CA ASP A 120 -26.38 -1.32 17.54
C ASP A 120 -26.04 0.16 17.32
N TRP A 121 -27.03 0.97 17.01
CA TRP A 121 -26.88 2.40 16.77
C TRP A 121 -26.40 3.19 18.00
N SER A 122 -26.49 2.62 19.21
CA SER A 122 -25.91 3.23 20.40
C SER A 122 -24.38 3.21 20.41
N LYS A 123 -23.79 2.45 19.51
CA LYS A 123 -22.34 2.32 19.29
C LYS A 123 -21.90 2.91 17.96
N GLU A 124 -22.71 3.79 17.39
CA GLU A 124 -22.32 4.54 16.19
C GLU A 124 -21.11 5.41 16.49
N LEU A 125 -20.17 5.44 15.54
CA LEU A 125 -18.95 6.25 15.64
C LEU A 125 -18.66 6.98 14.33
N ASN A 126 -17.89 8.07 14.43
CA ASN A 126 -17.39 8.83 13.31
C ASN A 126 -15.88 9.05 13.50
N THR A 127 -15.06 8.52 12.59
CA THR A 127 -13.60 8.59 12.71
C THR A 127 -13.06 10.02 12.65
N SER A 128 -13.79 10.97 12.04
CA SER A 128 -13.43 12.39 12.01
C SER A 128 -13.93 13.21 13.22
N ASP A 129 -14.63 12.58 14.16
CA ASP A 129 -15.05 13.23 15.40
C ASP A 129 -13.91 13.26 16.43
N VAL A 130 -13.79 14.37 17.17
CA VAL A 130 -12.78 14.54 18.23
C VAL A 130 -12.86 13.43 19.27
N SER A 131 -14.07 12.98 19.60
CA SER A 131 -14.29 11.90 20.59
C SER A 131 -13.63 10.59 20.17
N TYR A 132 -13.42 10.38 18.87
CA TYR A 132 -12.76 9.22 18.30
C TYR A 132 -11.27 9.48 18.07
N TYR A 133 -10.88 10.45 17.23
CA TYR A 133 -9.48 10.59 16.82
C TYR A 133 -8.52 11.05 17.92
N LYS A 134 -9.00 11.58 19.02
CA LYS A 134 -8.14 11.86 20.19
C LYS A 134 -7.39 10.63 20.68
N PHE A 135 -7.99 9.44 20.59
CA PHE A 135 -7.35 8.19 20.96
C PHE A 135 -6.31 7.75 19.92
N GLU A 136 -6.54 8.04 18.64
CA GLU A 136 -5.56 7.80 17.60
C GLU A 136 -4.33 8.72 17.77
N GLN A 137 -4.55 9.98 18.15
CA GLN A 137 -3.46 10.90 18.49
C GLN A 137 -2.67 10.42 19.72
N GLU A 138 -3.35 9.93 20.76
CA GLU A 138 -2.69 9.32 21.92
C GLU A 138 -1.87 8.09 21.52
N LEU A 139 -2.41 7.22 20.68
CA LEU A 139 -1.71 6.04 20.17
C LEU A 139 -0.48 6.43 19.35
N PHE A 140 -0.58 7.45 18.49
CA PHE A 140 0.54 7.97 17.74
C PHE A 140 1.66 8.49 18.65
N LEU A 141 1.33 9.21 19.72
CA LEU A 141 2.33 9.66 20.71
C LEU A 141 3.04 8.48 21.37
N LYS A 142 2.31 7.41 21.71
CA LYS A 142 2.92 6.18 22.25
C LYS A 142 3.84 5.48 21.25
N PHE A 143 3.50 5.51 19.95
CA PHE A 143 4.41 5.02 18.91
C PHE A 143 5.67 5.87 18.80
N TYR A 144 5.52 7.18 18.86
CA TYR A 144 6.65 8.11 18.84
C TYR A 144 7.58 7.91 20.07
N GLU A 145 7.03 7.83 21.28
CA GLU A 145 7.78 7.58 22.51
C GLU A 145 8.56 6.26 22.47
N ARG A 146 8.02 5.24 21.79
CA ARG A 146 8.70 3.95 21.59
C ARG A 146 9.63 3.92 20.39
N GLY A 147 9.80 5.04 19.69
CA GLY A 147 10.63 5.14 18.49
C GLY A 147 10.09 4.36 17.29
N LEU A 148 8.81 3.96 17.31
CA LEU A 148 8.14 3.30 16.18
C LEU A 148 7.67 4.31 15.13
N ALA A 149 7.33 5.54 15.53
CA ALA A 149 7.08 6.65 14.64
C ALA A 149 8.31 7.57 14.62
N TYR A 150 8.75 8.00 13.43
CA TYR A 150 9.90 8.87 13.27
C TYR A 150 9.74 9.77 12.05
N ARG A 151 10.50 10.86 12.00
CA ARG A 151 10.52 11.76 10.84
C ARG A 151 11.81 11.60 10.06
N LYS A 152 11.72 11.62 8.76
CA LYS A 152 12.85 11.76 7.85
C LYS A 152 12.44 12.49 6.59
N LYS A 153 13.42 13.06 5.91
CA LYS A 153 13.25 13.57 4.55
C LYS A 153 13.14 12.40 3.58
N SER A 154 12.17 12.45 2.69
CA SER A 154 11.94 11.44 1.66
C SER A 154 11.45 12.08 0.38
N LEU A 155 11.85 11.51 -0.74
CA LEU A 155 11.27 11.84 -2.04
C LEU A 155 9.86 11.24 -2.10
N VAL A 156 8.89 12.07 -2.44
CA VAL A 156 7.49 11.70 -2.59
C VAL A 156 6.98 12.15 -3.95
N ASN A 157 5.97 11.45 -4.46
CA ASN A 157 5.23 11.90 -5.63
C ASN A 157 4.33 13.07 -5.22
N TRP A 158 4.54 14.23 -5.80
CA TRP A 158 3.79 15.45 -5.51
C TRP A 158 2.92 15.84 -6.69
N ASP A 159 1.62 16.00 -6.45
CA ASP A 159 0.70 16.60 -7.41
C ASP A 159 0.64 18.12 -7.18
N PRO A 160 1.13 18.92 -8.15
CA PRO A 160 1.19 20.38 -7.97
C PRO A 160 -0.19 21.07 -8.07
N VAL A 161 -1.20 20.40 -8.65
CA VAL A 161 -2.56 20.95 -8.78
C VAL A 161 -3.39 20.69 -7.53
N ASP A 162 -3.29 19.48 -6.97
CA ASP A 162 -3.97 19.13 -5.73
C ASP A 162 -3.16 19.47 -4.48
N GLU A 163 -1.90 19.90 -4.66
CA GLU A 163 -0.97 20.23 -3.58
C GLU A 163 -0.87 19.11 -2.52
N THR A 164 -0.78 17.87 -2.99
CA THR A 164 -0.79 16.68 -2.12
C THR A 164 0.23 15.64 -2.56
N VAL A 165 0.58 14.76 -1.60
CA VAL A 165 1.42 13.59 -1.85
C VAL A 165 0.54 12.47 -2.41
N LEU A 166 1.03 11.80 -3.46
CA LEU A 166 0.40 10.65 -4.06
C LEU A 166 1.15 9.35 -3.72
N ALA A 167 0.41 8.31 -3.41
CA ALA A 167 0.96 6.95 -3.39
C ALA A 167 1.36 6.52 -4.81
N ASN A 168 2.25 5.52 -4.92
CA ASN A 168 2.71 5.06 -6.24
C ASN A 168 1.56 4.60 -7.13
N GLU A 169 0.54 3.94 -6.56
CA GLU A 169 -0.65 3.47 -7.26
C GLU A 169 -1.56 4.60 -7.77
N GLN A 170 -1.35 5.81 -7.29
CA GLN A 170 -2.07 7.01 -7.71
C GLN A 170 -1.34 7.81 -8.81
N VAL A 171 -0.21 7.31 -9.27
CA VAL A 171 0.56 7.86 -10.39
C VAL A 171 0.39 6.94 -11.59
N ILE A 172 -0.25 7.43 -12.66
CA ILE A 172 -0.50 6.68 -13.89
C ILE A 172 0.21 7.41 -15.03
N ASP A 173 1.13 6.74 -15.70
CA ASP A 173 1.92 7.30 -16.80
C ASP A 173 2.60 8.64 -16.43
N GLY A 174 3.13 8.74 -15.20
CA GLY A 174 3.79 9.94 -14.68
C GLY A 174 2.84 11.08 -14.29
N LYS A 175 1.53 10.84 -14.29
CA LYS A 175 0.49 11.82 -14.00
C LYS A 175 -0.34 11.43 -12.78
N GLY A 176 -0.80 12.42 -12.04
CA GLY A 176 -1.75 12.20 -10.95
C GLY A 176 -3.07 11.60 -11.48
N TRP A 177 -3.48 10.48 -10.91
CA TRP A 177 -4.66 9.69 -11.33
C TRP A 177 -5.97 10.50 -11.43
N ARG A 178 -6.04 11.58 -10.70
CA ARG A 178 -7.23 12.42 -10.60
C ARG A 178 -7.12 13.72 -11.39
N THR A 179 -6.01 14.44 -11.25
CA THR A 179 -5.81 15.76 -11.86
C THR A 179 -5.33 15.67 -13.29
N GLY A 180 -4.64 14.57 -13.64
CA GLY A 180 -3.92 14.43 -14.90
C GLY A 180 -2.68 15.32 -14.99
N ALA A 181 -2.31 16.03 -13.89
CA ALA A 181 -1.10 16.84 -13.84
C ALA A 181 0.15 15.96 -13.81
N GLU A 182 1.24 16.44 -14.41
CA GLU A 182 2.54 15.78 -14.29
C GLU A 182 2.98 15.79 -12.82
N VAL A 183 3.36 14.59 -12.31
CA VAL A 183 3.80 14.41 -10.94
C VAL A 183 5.26 14.84 -10.80
N GLU A 184 5.54 15.60 -9.75
CA GLU A 184 6.88 16.03 -9.40
C GLU A 184 7.43 15.18 -8.25
N LEU A 185 8.73 14.81 -8.33
CA LEU A 185 9.42 14.24 -7.17
C LEU A 185 9.87 15.37 -6.26
N LYS A 186 9.30 15.44 -5.05
CA LYS A 186 9.58 16.49 -4.06
C LYS A 186 10.15 15.88 -2.78
N GLU A 187 11.26 16.43 -2.30
CA GLU A 187 11.78 16.06 -0.99
C GLU A 187 10.99 16.80 0.09
N ILE A 188 10.32 16.05 0.93
CA ILE A 188 9.60 16.57 2.10
C ILE A 188 10.00 15.85 3.38
N ASP A 189 9.86 16.55 4.50
CA ASP A 189 10.04 15.99 5.82
C ASP A 189 8.71 15.37 6.28
N THR A 190 8.64 14.05 6.34
CA THR A 190 7.40 13.32 6.61
C THR A 190 7.55 12.24 7.67
N TRP A 191 6.44 11.74 8.17
CA TRP A 191 6.38 10.71 9.18
C TRP A 191 6.45 9.32 8.57
N PHE A 192 7.15 8.44 9.28
CA PHE A 192 7.27 7.02 8.97
C PHE A 192 6.96 6.18 10.19
N LEU A 193 6.41 4.99 9.98
CA LEU A 193 6.26 3.95 10.97
C LEU A 193 7.25 2.82 10.66
N LYS A 194 7.91 2.27 11.68
CA LYS A 194 8.85 1.15 11.54
C LYS A 194 8.11 -0.18 11.34
N ILE A 195 7.28 -0.25 10.33
CA ILE A 195 6.45 -1.43 10.04
C ILE A 195 7.29 -2.67 9.71
N THR A 196 8.46 -2.50 9.09
CA THR A 196 9.35 -3.60 8.69
C THR A 196 10.00 -4.31 9.87
N ASP A 197 10.10 -3.67 11.05
CA ASP A 197 10.61 -4.31 12.27
C ASP A 197 9.70 -5.48 12.72
N TYR A 198 8.47 -5.53 12.25
CA TYR A 198 7.46 -6.55 12.54
C TYR A 198 7.28 -7.59 11.42
N ALA A 199 8.06 -7.53 10.35
CA ALA A 199 7.85 -8.38 9.17
C ALA A 199 7.93 -9.88 9.51
N ASP A 200 8.93 -10.30 10.28
CA ASP A 200 9.09 -11.70 10.70
C ASP A 200 7.93 -12.15 11.60
N GLU A 201 7.56 -11.35 12.61
CA GLU A 201 6.45 -11.67 13.52
C GLU A 201 5.12 -11.76 12.77
N LEU A 202 4.88 -10.86 11.81
CA LEU A 202 3.67 -10.90 10.97
C LEU A 202 3.62 -12.17 10.11
N GLU A 203 4.73 -12.57 9.49
CA GLU A 203 4.80 -13.79 8.68
C GLU A 203 4.56 -15.04 9.52
N GLU A 204 5.23 -15.15 10.68
CA GLU A 204 5.09 -16.28 11.60
C GLU A 204 3.65 -16.38 12.15
N SER A 205 3.04 -15.25 12.47
CA SER A 205 1.67 -15.18 13.01
C SER A 205 0.61 -15.64 12.03
N LEU A 206 0.87 -15.67 10.72
CA LEU A 206 -0.07 -16.20 9.72
C LEU A 206 -0.40 -17.67 9.95
N ALA A 207 0.48 -18.43 10.60
CA ALA A 207 0.23 -19.84 10.95
C ALA A 207 -0.76 -20.01 12.10
N THR A 208 -1.08 -18.94 12.85
CA THR A 208 -1.93 -18.97 14.04
C THR A 208 -3.38 -18.54 13.79
N ILE A 209 -3.68 -18.09 12.57
CA ILE A 209 -4.99 -17.56 12.20
C ILE A 209 -5.72 -18.50 11.23
N ASP A 210 -7.03 -18.58 11.38
CA ASP A 210 -7.91 -19.38 10.52
C ASP A 210 -8.40 -18.55 9.33
N TRP A 211 -7.46 -18.18 8.45
CA TRP A 211 -7.74 -17.44 7.22
C TRP A 211 -7.73 -18.36 6.00
N PRO A 212 -8.44 -18.02 4.92
CA PRO A 212 -8.34 -18.74 3.66
C PRO A 212 -6.90 -18.79 3.13
N GLU A 213 -6.48 -19.95 2.63
CA GLU A 213 -5.10 -20.18 2.19
C GLU A 213 -4.61 -19.17 1.14
N ASN A 214 -5.48 -18.80 0.20
CA ASN A 214 -5.16 -17.77 -0.80
C ASN A 214 -4.84 -16.42 -0.17
N VAL A 215 -5.52 -16.04 0.92
CA VAL A 215 -5.25 -14.79 1.66
C VAL A 215 -3.92 -14.89 2.41
N ILE A 216 -3.64 -16.03 3.05
CA ILE A 216 -2.36 -16.27 3.71
C ILE A 216 -1.20 -16.15 2.70
N ASN A 217 -1.34 -16.76 1.52
CA ASN A 217 -0.33 -16.69 0.47
C ASN A 217 -0.14 -15.26 -0.06
N MET A 218 -1.23 -14.50 -0.22
CA MET A 218 -1.14 -13.07 -0.59
C MET A 218 -0.38 -12.25 0.45
N GLN A 219 -0.60 -12.49 1.75
CA GLN A 219 0.13 -11.81 2.83
C GLN A 219 1.61 -12.18 2.83
N LYS A 220 1.96 -13.45 2.69
CA LYS A 220 3.35 -13.92 2.58
C LYS A 220 4.08 -13.30 1.40
N ASN A 221 3.43 -13.27 0.24
CA ASN A 221 3.99 -12.67 -0.97
C ASN A 221 4.18 -11.15 -0.82
N TRP A 222 3.27 -10.47 -0.11
CA TRP A 222 3.38 -9.05 0.17
C TRP A 222 4.53 -8.74 1.13
N ILE A 223 4.69 -9.52 2.21
CA ILE A 223 5.84 -9.40 3.13
C ILE A 223 7.15 -9.68 2.39
N GLY A 224 7.14 -10.66 1.48
CA GLY A 224 8.23 -10.89 0.54
C GLY A 224 9.55 -11.28 1.21
N LYS A 225 9.51 -12.11 2.26
CA LYS A 225 10.73 -12.56 2.94
C LYS A 225 11.66 -13.28 1.96
N SER A 226 12.84 -12.71 1.76
CA SER A 226 13.90 -13.30 0.94
C SER A 226 15.16 -13.49 1.76
N LYS A 227 15.89 -14.56 1.46
CA LYS A 227 17.21 -14.82 2.04
C LYS A 227 18.26 -14.65 0.95
N GLY A 228 19.28 -13.89 1.24
CA GLY A 228 20.36 -13.65 0.29
C GLY A 228 21.64 -13.23 1.00
N VAL A 229 22.61 -12.84 0.23
CA VAL A 229 23.91 -12.38 0.72
C VAL A 229 24.26 -11.04 0.11
N GLU A 230 24.96 -10.21 0.87
CA GLU A 230 25.65 -9.03 0.33
C GLU A 230 27.04 -9.43 -0.16
N ILE A 231 27.34 -9.16 -1.40
CA ILE A 231 28.65 -9.37 -1.98
C ILE A 231 29.32 -8.00 -2.13
N LYS A 232 30.56 -7.90 -1.65
CA LYS A 232 31.39 -6.70 -1.77
C LYS A 232 32.18 -6.74 -3.04
N PHE A 233 32.05 -5.67 -3.83
CA PHE A 233 32.84 -5.43 -5.03
C PHE A 233 33.70 -4.17 -4.82
N THR A 234 34.83 -4.13 -5.44
CA THR A 234 35.71 -2.95 -5.43
C THR A 234 35.74 -2.36 -6.84
N THR A 235 35.57 -1.06 -6.97
CA THR A 235 35.73 -0.38 -8.26
C THR A 235 37.21 -0.28 -8.62
N ASP A 236 37.51 -0.03 -9.90
CA ASP A 236 38.86 0.27 -10.40
C ASP A 236 39.41 1.60 -9.82
N THR A 237 38.58 2.39 -9.14
CA THR A 237 38.96 3.57 -8.35
C THR A 237 39.08 3.30 -6.83
N ASN A 238 39.14 2.03 -6.43
CA ASN A 238 39.23 1.59 -5.03
C ASN A 238 38.06 1.99 -4.12
N LYS A 239 36.84 2.17 -4.66
CA LYS A 239 35.63 2.36 -3.87
C LYS A 239 34.93 1.02 -3.67
N GLU A 240 34.44 0.76 -2.45
CA GLU A 240 33.61 -0.41 -2.16
C GLU A 240 32.17 -0.15 -2.59
N ILE A 241 31.56 -1.09 -3.31
CA ILE A 241 30.15 -1.15 -3.63
C ILE A 241 29.62 -2.53 -3.23
N LYS A 242 28.44 -2.59 -2.65
CA LYS A 242 27.80 -3.85 -2.27
C LYS A 242 26.64 -4.13 -3.21
N ALA A 243 26.44 -5.38 -3.58
CA ALA A 243 25.24 -5.85 -4.22
C ALA A 243 24.59 -6.95 -3.38
N PHE A 244 23.28 -6.86 -3.18
CA PHE A 244 22.50 -7.94 -2.56
C PHE A 244 22.05 -8.91 -3.65
N THR A 245 22.14 -10.21 -3.38
CA THR A 245 21.61 -11.25 -4.25
C THR A 245 21.03 -12.42 -3.48
N THR A 246 19.92 -12.98 -3.97
CA THR A 246 19.37 -14.25 -3.52
C THR A 246 20.01 -15.47 -4.21
N ARG A 247 20.81 -15.24 -5.27
CA ARG A 247 21.45 -16.24 -6.10
C ARG A 247 22.99 -16.05 -6.16
N PRO A 248 23.69 -16.18 -5.00
CA PRO A 248 25.15 -16.06 -4.97
C PRO A 248 25.89 -17.11 -5.83
N ASP A 249 25.22 -18.22 -6.11
CA ASP A 249 25.66 -19.30 -6.99
C ASP A 249 25.90 -18.85 -8.44
N THR A 250 25.26 -17.74 -8.87
CA THR A 250 25.42 -17.18 -10.23
C THR A 250 26.56 -16.17 -10.35
N LEU A 251 27.35 -15.94 -9.30
CA LEU A 251 28.39 -14.90 -9.28
C LEU A 251 29.37 -14.98 -10.46
N PHE A 252 29.76 -16.18 -10.88
CA PHE A 252 30.67 -16.37 -12.02
C PHE A 252 30.01 -16.02 -13.37
N GLY A 253 28.71 -15.82 -13.43
CA GLY A 253 27.96 -15.40 -14.62
C GLY A 253 27.76 -13.88 -14.73
N VAL A 254 28.37 -13.10 -13.82
CA VAL A 254 28.25 -11.64 -13.82
C VAL A 254 28.99 -11.06 -15.02
N THR A 255 28.25 -10.36 -15.91
CA THR A 255 28.84 -9.73 -17.12
C THR A 255 28.67 -8.21 -17.13
N PHE A 256 27.84 -7.67 -16.25
CA PHE A 256 27.73 -6.23 -15.97
C PHE A 256 27.34 -6.00 -14.50
N PHE A 257 27.56 -4.80 -14.02
CA PHE A 257 27.16 -4.40 -12.67
C PHE A 257 26.20 -3.23 -12.78
N GLY A 258 24.98 -3.41 -12.29
CA GLY A 258 23.92 -2.42 -12.38
C GLY A 258 23.81 -1.56 -11.11
N ILE A 259 23.71 -0.24 -11.26
CA ILE A 259 23.41 0.68 -10.15
C ILE A 259 22.16 1.50 -10.45
N SER A 260 21.43 1.85 -9.38
CA SER A 260 20.24 2.68 -9.45
C SER A 260 20.55 4.09 -9.98
N LEU A 261 19.59 4.71 -10.64
CA LEU A 261 19.64 6.12 -11.07
C LEU A 261 19.93 7.08 -9.92
N ASN A 262 19.54 6.71 -8.70
CA ASN A 262 19.69 7.51 -7.47
C ASN A 262 20.89 7.06 -6.61
N HIS A 263 21.73 6.16 -7.10
CA HIS A 263 22.91 5.70 -6.35
C HIS A 263 23.91 6.86 -6.14
N PRO A 264 24.53 7.00 -4.95
CA PRO A 264 25.46 8.12 -4.65
C PRO A 264 26.56 8.35 -5.70
N ILE A 265 27.10 7.27 -6.27
CA ILE A 265 28.12 7.35 -7.34
C ILE A 265 27.61 8.11 -8.57
N VAL A 266 26.33 8.00 -8.91
CA VAL A 266 25.74 8.69 -10.06
C VAL A 266 25.86 10.21 -9.89
N ASN A 267 25.63 10.73 -8.69
CA ASN A 267 25.77 12.15 -8.39
C ASN A 267 27.23 12.65 -8.56
N GLU A 268 28.20 11.79 -8.35
CA GLU A 268 29.61 12.15 -8.51
C GLU A 268 30.01 12.22 -9.99
N ILE A 269 29.64 11.19 -10.79
CA ILE A 269 30.04 11.08 -12.19
C ILE A 269 29.21 11.95 -13.15
N SER A 270 28.01 12.35 -12.73
CA SER A 270 27.14 13.21 -13.55
C SER A 270 27.59 14.68 -13.60
N LYS A 271 28.40 15.15 -12.65
CA LYS A 271 28.77 16.57 -12.54
C LYS A 271 29.36 17.19 -13.79
N ASN A 272 30.11 16.41 -14.57
CA ASN A 272 30.79 16.86 -15.76
C ASN A 272 30.42 16.04 -17.02
N ASN A 273 29.36 15.25 -16.97
CA ASN A 273 28.95 14.36 -18.04
C ASN A 273 27.57 14.77 -18.58
N LYS A 274 27.55 15.51 -19.69
CA LYS A 274 26.32 16.01 -20.31
C LYS A 274 25.39 14.90 -20.80
N ASP A 275 25.96 13.87 -21.41
CA ASP A 275 25.19 12.74 -21.96
C ASP A 275 24.49 11.96 -20.83
N LEU A 276 25.18 11.80 -19.69
CA LEU A 276 24.58 11.18 -18.51
C LEU A 276 23.45 12.04 -17.94
N ILE A 277 23.62 13.37 -17.89
CA ILE A 277 22.58 14.27 -17.39
C ILE A 277 21.32 14.20 -18.30
N GLU A 278 21.50 14.16 -19.61
CA GLU A 278 20.41 14.02 -20.58
C GLU A 278 19.69 12.67 -20.38
N PHE A 279 20.42 11.56 -20.31
CA PHE A 279 19.88 10.23 -20.01
C PHE A 279 19.06 10.22 -18.71
N LEU A 280 19.59 10.78 -17.62
CA LEU A 280 18.90 10.84 -16.34
C LEU A 280 17.61 11.67 -16.42
N SER A 281 17.58 12.74 -17.22
CA SER A 281 16.40 13.57 -17.41
C SER A 281 15.29 12.86 -18.21
N GLU A 282 15.66 12.04 -19.18
CA GLU A 282 14.73 11.24 -19.97
C GLU A 282 14.09 10.11 -19.13
N VAL A 283 14.93 9.38 -18.41
CA VAL A 283 14.47 8.21 -17.63
C VAL A 283 13.66 8.62 -16.40
N LYS A 284 13.91 9.79 -15.81
CA LYS A 284 13.10 10.32 -14.69
C LYS A 284 11.64 10.58 -15.04
N LYS A 285 11.29 10.69 -16.31
CA LYS A 285 9.91 10.82 -16.78
C LYS A 285 9.13 9.51 -16.78
N ILE A 286 9.82 8.40 -16.62
CA ILE A 286 9.22 7.05 -16.54
C ILE A 286 8.82 6.83 -15.07
N SER A 287 7.63 6.23 -14.85
CA SER A 287 7.12 5.91 -13.50
C SER A 287 8.16 5.22 -12.62
N SER A 288 8.19 5.61 -11.34
CA SER A 288 9.05 4.98 -10.32
C SER A 288 8.39 3.77 -9.64
N ALA A 289 7.16 3.40 -10.03
CA ALA A 289 6.46 2.26 -9.45
C ALA A 289 7.08 0.93 -9.92
N GLU A 290 7.38 0.04 -8.99
CA GLU A 290 8.02 -1.25 -9.27
C GLU A 290 7.27 -2.07 -10.33
N ALA A 291 5.94 -2.08 -10.30
CA ALA A 291 5.09 -2.78 -11.27
C ALA A 291 5.18 -2.19 -12.68
N ASP A 292 5.40 -0.89 -12.80
CA ASP A 292 5.54 -0.21 -14.09
C ASP A 292 6.97 -0.40 -14.63
N LEU A 293 7.98 -0.36 -13.75
CA LEU A 293 9.37 -0.63 -14.10
C LEU A 293 9.58 -2.09 -14.55
N ALA A 294 8.81 -3.03 -14.03
CA ALA A 294 8.85 -4.43 -14.48
C ALA A 294 8.40 -4.59 -15.93
N LYS A 295 7.47 -3.74 -16.40
CA LYS A 295 6.92 -3.74 -17.76
C LYS A 295 7.60 -2.75 -18.71
N ALA A 296 8.29 -1.75 -18.15
CA ALA A 296 8.94 -0.72 -18.94
C ALA A 296 10.15 -1.26 -19.72
N GLU A 297 10.47 -0.61 -20.81
CA GLU A 297 11.69 -0.87 -21.56
C GLU A 297 12.93 -0.73 -20.67
N LYS A 298 13.84 -1.72 -20.73
CA LYS A 298 15.08 -1.71 -19.94
C LYS A 298 16.05 -0.71 -20.55
N LEU A 299 16.32 0.38 -19.81
CA LEU A 299 17.20 1.46 -20.24
C LEU A 299 18.42 1.54 -19.32
N GLY A 300 19.59 1.79 -19.91
CA GLY A 300 20.82 1.94 -19.16
C GLY A 300 21.85 2.82 -19.83
N TYR A 301 22.70 3.41 -19.01
CA TYR A 301 23.84 4.20 -19.41
C TYR A 301 25.14 3.51 -18.97
N LYS A 302 26.02 3.18 -19.91
CA LYS A 302 27.33 2.59 -19.61
C LYS A 302 28.28 3.67 -19.08
N THR A 303 28.83 3.45 -17.90
CA THR A 303 29.82 4.36 -17.32
C THR A 303 31.22 3.99 -17.74
N GLU A 304 32.19 4.84 -17.44
CA GLU A 304 33.63 4.55 -17.61
C GLU A 304 34.21 3.71 -16.46
N LEU A 305 33.43 3.51 -15.40
CA LEU A 305 33.84 2.77 -14.21
C LEU A 305 33.63 1.26 -14.39
N ASN A 306 34.51 0.50 -13.75
CA ASN A 306 34.37 -0.95 -13.64
C ASN A 306 34.40 -1.39 -12.19
N ILE A 307 33.76 -2.52 -11.88
CA ILE A 307 34.01 -3.28 -10.66
C ILE A 307 35.05 -4.37 -10.96
N ILE A 308 35.72 -4.79 -9.90
CA ILE A 308 36.62 -5.97 -9.94
C ILE A 308 35.84 -7.16 -9.40
N HIS A 309 35.75 -8.22 -10.21
CA HIS A 309 35.11 -9.46 -9.74
C HIS A 309 35.86 -10.03 -8.54
N PRO A 310 35.20 -10.31 -7.40
CA PRO A 310 35.88 -10.58 -6.13
C PRO A 310 36.69 -11.89 -6.13
N ILE A 311 36.43 -12.80 -7.06
CA ILE A 311 37.11 -14.10 -7.14
C ILE A 311 38.05 -14.16 -8.36
N THR A 312 37.59 -13.77 -9.56
CA THR A 312 38.40 -13.91 -10.79
C THR A 312 39.36 -12.74 -11.02
N GLY A 313 39.07 -11.57 -10.41
CA GLY A 313 39.82 -10.33 -10.63
C GLY A 313 39.53 -9.63 -11.96
N GLU A 314 38.58 -10.13 -12.73
CA GLU A 314 38.19 -9.53 -14.02
C GLU A 314 37.48 -8.20 -13.80
N LYS A 315 37.65 -7.28 -14.75
CA LYS A 315 36.94 -6.00 -14.79
C LYS A 315 35.58 -6.17 -15.43
N ILE A 316 34.55 -5.74 -14.73
CA ILE A 316 33.14 -5.80 -15.15
C ILE A 316 32.58 -4.39 -15.23
N PRO A 317 31.98 -3.96 -16.37
CA PRO A 317 31.51 -2.59 -16.53
C PRO A 317 30.34 -2.24 -15.61
N ILE A 318 30.33 -1.01 -15.08
CA ILE A 318 29.23 -0.46 -14.33
C ILE A 318 28.25 0.25 -15.26
N TRP A 319 26.96 -0.08 -15.11
CA TRP A 319 25.85 0.53 -15.82
C TRP A 319 24.89 1.21 -14.83
N ILE A 320 24.39 2.37 -15.20
CA ILE A 320 23.27 3.02 -14.50
C ILE A 320 22.00 2.53 -15.16
N ILE A 321 21.06 1.94 -14.39
CA ILE A 321 19.96 1.15 -14.96
C ILE A 321 18.62 1.56 -14.33
N ASN A 322 17.57 1.67 -15.16
CA ASN A 322 16.26 2.14 -14.71
C ASN A 322 15.46 1.14 -13.86
N TYR A 323 15.75 -0.16 -13.95
CA TYR A 323 15.03 -1.18 -13.17
C TYR A 323 15.74 -1.59 -11.86
N VAL A 324 16.82 -0.90 -11.50
CA VAL A 324 17.50 -1.07 -10.21
C VAL A 324 16.99 -0.01 -9.23
N LEU A 325 16.28 -0.45 -8.19
CA LEU A 325 15.69 0.43 -7.20
C LEU A 325 16.68 0.73 -6.07
N MET A 326 16.72 1.99 -5.60
CA MET A 326 17.60 2.39 -4.49
C MET A 326 17.15 1.80 -3.15
N ASP A 327 15.85 1.62 -2.98
CA ASP A 327 15.25 1.13 -1.73
C ASP A 327 15.25 -0.41 -1.62
N TYR A 328 15.71 -1.12 -2.64
CA TYR A 328 15.87 -2.58 -2.63
C TYR A 328 17.33 -2.97 -2.50
N GLY A 329 17.68 -3.61 -1.38
CA GLY A 329 19.05 -3.98 -1.08
C GLY A 329 19.98 -2.78 -0.91
N THR A 330 20.99 -2.68 -1.75
CA THR A 330 22.04 -1.65 -1.70
C THR A 330 21.95 -0.60 -2.83
N GLY A 331 20.89 -0.66 -3.64
CA GLY A 331 20.77 0.14 -4.85
C GLY A 331 21.74 -0.30 -5.97
N ALA A 332 22.27 -1.52 -5.86
CA ALA A 332 23.15 -2.13 -6.84
C ALA A 332 22.86 -3.63 -7.02
N ILE A 333 23.06 -4.12 -8.23
CA ILE A 333 22.88 -5.54 -8.58
C ILE A 333 24.11 -6.07 -9.33
N MET A 334 24.37 -7.36 -9.18
CA MET A 334 25.21 -8.10 -10.11
C MET A 334 24.35 -8.56 -11.29
N GLY A 335 24.66 -8.14 -12.48
CA GLY A 335 23.95 -8.50 -13.71
C GLY A 335 24.35 -9.89 -14.19
N VAL A 336 23.39 -10.83 -14.17
CA VAL A 336 23.62 -12.24 -14.51
C VAL A 336 22.67 -12.71 -15.62
N PRO A 337 22.88 -12.23 -16.86
CA PRO A 337 21.92 -12.42 -17.95
C PRO A 337 21.71 -13.89 -18.36
N GLY A 338 22.57 -14.81 -17.95
CA GLY A 338 22.37 -16.24 -18.11
C GLY A 338 21.36 -16.85 -17.15
N HIS A 339 20.90 -16.10 -16.10
CA HIS A 339 20.13 -16.62 -14.97
C HIS A 339 19.03 -15.68 -14.44
N ASP A 340 18.88 -14.47 -15.01
CA ASP A 340 17.82 -13.52 -14.69
C ASP A 340 17.21 -12.96 -15.98
N GLU A 341 15.89 -12.98 -16.10
CA GLU A 341 15.17 -12.59 -17.31
C GLU A 341 15.28 -11.09 -17.62
N ARG A 342 15.29 -10.23 -16.60
CA ARG A 342 15.44 -8.78 -16.76
C ARG A 342 16.85 -8.43 -17.22
N ASP A 343 17.84 -9.11 -16.67
CA ASP A 343 19.24 -8.95 -17.06
C ASP A 343 19.49 -9.48 -18.47
N PHE A 344 18.78 -10.55 -18.86
CA PHE A 344 18.83 -11.11 -20.21
C PHE A 344 18.29 -10.12 -21.25
N GLU A 345 17.11 -9.54 -21.03
CA GLU A 345 16.53 -8.52 -21.91
C GLU A 345 17.47 -7.32 -22.05
N PHE A 346 18.04 -6.86 -20.93
CA PHE A 346 18.99 -5.77 -20.91
C PHE A 346 20.27 -6.11 -21.69
N ALA A 347 20.83 -7.28 -21.45
CA ALA A 347 22.05 -7.74 -22.13
C ALA A 347 21.85 -7.89 -23.65
N GLN A 348 20.69 -8.40 -24.08
CA GLN A 348 20.36 -8.47 -25.50
C GLN A 348 20.30 -7.08 -26.15
N LYS A 349 19.65 -6.12 -25.48
CA LYS A 349 19.54 -4.76 -26.01
C LYS A 349 20.87 -4.03 -26.17
N TYR A 350 21.77 -4.20 -25.21
CA TYR A 350 23.05 -3.50 -25.16
C TYR A 350 24.24 -4.36 -25.61
N GLU A 351 23.97 -5.52 -26.20
CA GLU A 351 24.98 -6.46 -26.74
C GLU A 351 26.04 -6.86 -25.68
N ILE A 352 25.56 -7.04 -24.41
CA ILE A 352 26.43 -7.48 -23.33
C ILE A 352 26.57 -9.01 -23.39
N PRO A 353 27.76 -9.57 -23.11
CA PRO A 353 27.95 -11.02 -23.08
C PRO A 353 27.01 -11.74 -22.12
N ILE A 354 26.48 -12.91 -22.52
CA ILE A 354 25.62 -13.75 -21.71
C ILE A 354 26.41 -15.03 -21.36
N THR A 355 26.71 -15.20 -20.07
CA THR A 355 27.46 -16.34 -19.56
C THR A 355 26.56 -17.21 -18.68
N ARG A 356 26.38 -18.46 -19.08
CA ARG A 356 25.66 -19.46 -18.28
C ARG A 356 26.66 -20.22 -17.42
N VAL A 357 26.42 -20.29 -16.11
CA VAL A 357 27.33 -20.90 -15.13
C VAL A 357 26.66 -21.99 -14.27
N ILE A 358 25.35 -22.14 -14.38
CA ILE A 358 24.57 -23.17 -13.71
C ILE A 358 23.73 -23.89 -14.76
N ASP A 359 23.80 -25.22 -14.77
CA ASP A 359 22.90 -26.06 -15.55
C ASP A 359 21.58 -26.26 -14.78
N SER A 360 20.47 -26.05 -15.45
CA SER A 360 19.10 -26.24 -14.93
C SER A 360 18.63 -27.66 -15.21
#